data_a8dd98d377139a926bc9f8d6884bc21f
#
_entry.id   a8dd98d377139a926bc9f8d6884bc21f
#
_cell.length_a   1.000
_cell.length_b   1.000
_cell.length_c   1.000
_cell.angle_alpha   90.00
_cell.angle_beta   90.00
_cell.angle_gamma   90.00
#
_symmetry.space_group_name_H-M   'P 1'
#
loop_
_entity.id
_entity.type
_entity.pdbx_description
1 polymer ?
#
loop_
_entity_poly.entity_id
_entity_poly.type
_entity_poly.pdbx_seq_one_letter_code
_entity_poly.pdbx_strand_id
1 'polypeptide(L)'
;ICLCLFIADYQFGQMQRMRAWLSLAVTPVQWLVDVPQHSWTWLGERLQVRDELIAENKKLRAQTLLAERQVQKLAALTVENFRLRDLLNSRERLDEKVTVSELIGVNTDPFSHQVIINNGFNMGAFVGQPVLDATGVMGQIVSTSAFTSRVLLITDADHAIPVEVNRNGLRSVAYGLGQYEYLELQDLSDTADIEVGDILVSSGLGLRFPKGYPVAKVIEVRHIAGQDFAKVIAKPTAQLKRSRHLLLIETPQRQSSVEKENH
;
A
#
# COMPACT_ATOMS: atom_id res chain seq x y z
N ILE A 1 65.42 53.06 36.05
CA ILE A 1 65.05 51.62 35.91
C ILE A 1 64.86 51.23 34.43
N CYS A 2 64.14 52.03 33.60
CA CYS A 2 63.93 51.72 32.17
C CYS A 2 65.24 51.78 31.36
N LEU A 3 66.16 52.66 31.67
CA LEU A 3 67.43 52.80 30.94
C LEU A 3 68.37 51.62 31.23
N CYS A 4 68.35 51.05 32.48
CA CYS A 4 69.12 49.88 32.84
C CYS A 4 68.60 48.60 32.12
N LEU A 5 67.29 48.49 31.92
CA LEU A 5 66.66 47.39 31.17
C LEU A 5 67.00 47.45 29.70
N PHE A 6 67.12 48.65 29.13
CA PHE A 6 67.47 48.84 27.72
C PHE A 6 68.94 48.51 27.41
N ILE A 7 69.86 48.84 28.39
CA ILE A 7 71.29 48.51 28.28
C ILE A 7 71.52 47.00 28.49
N ALA A 8 70.73 46.37 29.35
CA ALA A 8 70.79 44.91 29.52
C ALA A 8 70.28 44.15 28.30
N ASP A 9 69.29 44.68 27.59
CA ASP A 9 68.78 44.08 26.37
C ASP A 9 69.77 44.15 25.18
N TYR A 10 70.61 45.23 25.17
CA TYR A 10 71.64 45.44 24.11
C TYR A 10 72.90 44.60 24.28
N GLN A 11 73.23 44.15 25.50
CA GLN A 11 74.49 43.37 25.75
C GLN A 11 74.29 41.85 25.81
N PHE A 12 73.06 41.37 25.96
CA PHE A 12 72.78 39.95 26.03
C PHE A 12 72.01 39.43 24.82
N GLY A 13 72.73 39.21 23.73
CA GLY A 13 72.16 38.53 22.53
C GLY A 13 71.72 37.07 22.77
N GLN A 14 71.52 36.70 24.02
CA GLN A 14 71.03 35.37 24.44
C GLN A 14 69.50 35.30 24.65
N MET A 15 68.85 36.47 24.72
CA MET A 15 67.36 36.46 24.94
C MET A 15 66.60 35.93 23.73
N GLN A 16 67.10 36.04 22.52
CA GLN A 16 66.48 35.44 21.36
C GLN A 16 66.47 33.91 21.41
N ARG A 17 67.51 33.30 21.98
CA ARG A 17 67.57 31.84 22.16
C ARG A 17 66.66 31.33 23.26
N MET A 18 66.49 32.11 24.36
CA MET A 18 65.53 31.78 25.39
C MET A 18 64.06 31.89 24.93
N ARG A 19 63.72 32.90 24.09
CA ARG A 19 62.38 33.00 23.50
C ARG A 19 62.10 31.84 22.55
N ALA A 20 63.08 31.38 21.77
CA ALA A 20 62.97 30.23 20.88
C ALA A 20 62.73 28.91 21.66
N TRP A 21 63.39 28.78 22.83
CA TRP A 21 63.21 27.60 23.70
C TRP A 21 61.85 27.63 24.45
N LEU A 22 61.36 28.80 24.84
CA LEU A 22 60.06 28.95 25.47
C LEU A 22 58.90 28.72 24.47
N SER A 23 59.03 29.14 23.20
CA SER A 23 58.06 28.87 22.15
C SER A 23 58.02 27.39 21.81
N LEU A 24 59.12 26.67 21.87
CA LEU A 24 59.16 25.22 21.62
C LEU A 24 58.48 24.41 22.75
N ALA A 25 58.48 24.92 23.96
CA ALA A 25 57.83 24.27 25.11
C ALA A 25 56.29 24.52 25.16
N VAL A 26 55.79 25.60 24.55
CA VAL A 26 54.38 25.96 24.55
C VAL A 26 53.59 25.25 23.41
N THR A 27 54.27 24.93 22.28
CA THR A 27 53.65 24.28 21.13
C THR A 27 53.04 22.90 21.46
N PRO A 28 53.65 22.00 22.24
CA PRO A 28 53.04 20.71 22.56
C PRO A 28 51.82 20.81 23.47
N VAL A 29 51.74 21.89 24.26
CA VAL A 29 50.59 22.09 25.18
C VAL A 29 49.34 22.51 24.43
N GLN A 30 49.46 23.29 23.35
CA GLN A 30 48.31 23.63 22.50
C GLN A 30 47.78 22.40 21.73
N TRP A 31 48.66 21.51 21.32
CA TRP A 31 48.24 20.27 20.62
C TRP A 31 47.51 19.30 21.57
N LEU A 32 47.84 19.33 22.86
CA LEU A 32 47.18 18.47 23.86
C LEU A 32 45.78 18.96 24.29
N VAL A 33 45.49 20.24 24.10
CA VAL A 33 44.20 20.85 24.45
C VAL A 33 43.17 20.74 23.32
N ASP A 34 43.59 20.73 22.07
CA ASP A 34 42.68 20.65 20.90
C ASP A 34 42.22 19.23 20.55
N VAL A 35 42.96 18.18 20.96
CA VAL A 35 42.64 16.79 20.66
C VAL A 35 41.36 16.23 21.38
N PRO A 36 41.01 16.65 22.59
CA PRO A 36 39.86 16.00 23.28
C PRO A 36 38.47 16.39 22.77
N GLN A 37 38.28 17.59 22.19
CA GLN A 37 36.93 18.07 21.92
C GLN A 37 36.28 17.39 20.68
N HIS A 38 37.05 17.03 19.66
CA HIS A 38 36.52 16.35 18.47
C HIS A 38 36.37 14.83 18.63
N SER A 39 37.12 14.23 19.58
CA SER A 39 37.09 12.77 19.76
C SER A 39 35.89 12.30 20.57
N TRP A 40 35.35 13.11 21.46
CA TRP A 40 34.19 12.75 22.30
C TRP A 40 32.87 12.88 21.56
N THR A 41 32.71 13.84 20.65
CA THR A 41 31.50 13.99 19.83
C THR A 41 31.38 12.84 18.82
N TRP A 42 32.49 12.46 18.18
CA TRP A 42 32.50 11.35 17.22
C TRP A 42 32.22 9.97 17.85
N LEU A 43 32.64 9.75 19.10
CA LEU A 43 32.37 8.52 19.85
C LEU A 43 30.91 8.46 20.32
N GLY A 44 30.35 9.60 20.74
CA GLY A 44 28.94 9.72 21.16
C GLY A 44 27.95 9.49 20.02
N GLU A 45 28.21 10.06 18.85
CA GLU A 45 27.37 9.87 17.66
C GLU A 45 27.35 8.41 17.17
N ARG A 46 28.50 7.73 17.20
CA ARG A 46 28.55 6.30 16.81
C ARG A 46 27.84 5.36 17.77
N LEU A 47 27.83 5.67 19.05
CA LEU A 47 27.10 4.87 20.04
C LEU A 47 25.60 5.08 19.95
N GLN A 48 25.14 6.32 19.73
CA GLN A 48 23.72 6.62 19.53
C GLN A 48 23.16 5.96 18.27
N VAL A 49 23.88 6.04 17.14
CA VAL A 49 23.46 5.38 15.88
C VAL A 49 23.40 3.86 16.05
N ARG A 50 24.31 3.27 16.81
CA ARG A 50 24.31 1.83 17.07
C ARG A 50 23.12 1.39 17.91
N ASP A 51 22.78 2.15 18.95
CA ASP A 51 21.65 1.84 19.83
C ASP A 51 20.32 2.02 19.08
N GLU A 52 20.21 3.04 18.23
CA GLU A 52 19.06 3.26 17.36
C GLU A 52 18.88 2.12 16.34
N LEU A 53 19.97 1.68 15.68
CA LEU A 53 19.93 0.53 14.76
C LEU A 53 19.57 -0.77 15.48
N ILE A 54 20.02 -0.98 16.70
CA ILE A 54 19.66 -2.16 17.51
C ILE A 54 18.17 -2.10 17.89
N ALA A 55 17.67 -0.93 18.26
CA ALA A 55 16.26 -0.72 18.59
C ALA A 55 15.36 -0.93 17.36
N GLU A 56 15.76 -0.38 16.21
CA GLU A 56 15.08 -0.58 14.94
C GLU A 56 15.07 -2.05 14.50
N ASN A 57 16.21 -2.73 14.61
CA ASN A 57 16.30 -4.16 14.29
C ASN A 57 15.38 -5.01 15.19
N LYS A 58 15.33 -4.69 16.51
CA LYS A 58 14.40 -5.34 17.44
C LYS A 58 12.94 -5.08 17.04
N LYS A 59 12.61 -3.85 16.67
CA LYS A 59 11.27 -3.46 16.24
C LYS A 59 10.87 -4.20 14.95
N LEU A 60 11.76 -4.23 13.95
CA LEU A 60 11.53 -4.96 12.69
C LEU A 60 11.36 -6.46 12.93
N ARG A 61 12.19 -7.07 13.78
CA ARG A 61 12.04 -8.50 14.14
C ARG A 61 10.71 -8.77 14.86
N ALA A 62 10.28 -7.88 15.74
CA ALA A 62 8.97 -8.00 16.39
C ALA A 62 7.82 -7.89 15.38
N GLN A 63 7.92 -6.98 14.42
CA GLN A 63 6.94 -6.85 13.33
C GLN A 63 6.90 -8.11 12.45
N THR A 64 8.07 -8.67 12.10
CA THR A 64 8.16 -9.91 11.33
C THR A 64 7.49 -11.07 12.07
N LEU A 65 7.76 -11.24 13.36
CA LEU A 65 7.12 -12.27 14.17
C LEU A 65 5.60 -12.12 14.25
N LEU A 66 5.09 -10.89 14.32
CA LEU A 66 3.65 -10.63 14.31
C LEU A 66 3.04 -10.96 12.94
N ALA A 67 3.72 -10.59 11.85
CA ALA A 67 3.29 -10.93 10.49
C ALA A 67 3.27 -12.44 10.27
N GLU A 68 4.32 -13.16 10.70
CA GLU A 68 4.37 -14.63 10.62
C GLU A 68 3.23 -15.30 11.40
N ARG A 69 2.90 -14.80 12.59
CA ARG A 69 1.74 -15.29 13.35
C ARG A 69 0.42 -15.05 12.62
N GLN A 70 0.26 -13.91 11.96
CA GLN A 70 -0.94 -13.63 11.17
C GLN A 70 -1.05 -14.60 9.98
N VAL A 71 0.05 -14.84 9.27
CA VAL A 71 0.11 -15.81 8.17
C VAL A 71 -0.25 -17.23 8.66
N GLN A 72 0.30 -17.68 9.80
CA GLN A 72 -0.03 -18.98 10.39
C GLN A 72 -1.51 -19.08 10.76
N LYS A 73 -2.09 -18.00 11.34
CA LYS A 73 -3.52 -17.96 11.68
C LYS A 73 -4.40 -18.01 10.43
N LEU A 74 -4.03 -17.27 9.38
CA LEU A 74 -4.72 -17.34 8.09
C LEU A 74 -4.64 -18.73 7.48
N ALA A 75 -3.49 -19.38 7.50
CA ALA A 75 -3.34 -20.77 7.02
C ALA A 75 -4.24 -21.71 7.79
N ALA A 76 -4.28 -21.63 9.12
CA ALA A 76 -5.17 -22.47 9.95
C ALA A 76 -6.65 -22.24 9.64
N LEU A 77 -7.08 -20.97 9.53
CA LEU A 77 -8.46 -20.63 9.17
C LEU A 77 -8.82 -21.07 7.75
N THR A 78 -7.88 -21.04 6.83
CA THR A 78 -8.07 -21.53 5.46
C THR A 78 -8.31 -23.04 5.47
N VAL A 79 -7.48 -23.81 6.17
CA VAL A 79 -7.66 -25.26 6.32
C VAL A 79 -9.01 -25.59 6.96
N GLU A 80 -9.40 -24.88 8.01
CA GLU A 80 -10.69 -25.06 8.67
C GLU A 80 -11.86 -24.73 7.72
N ASN A 81 -11.77 -23.65 6.96
CA ASN A 81 -12.76 -23.26 5.97
C ASN A 81 -12.89 -24.32 4.86
N PHE A 82 -11.77 -24.88 4.36
CA PHE A 82 -11.77 -26.00 3.43
C PHE A 82 -12.49 -27.21 4.02
N ARG A 83 -12.18 -27.56 5.25
CA ARG A 83 -12.82 -28.70 5.95
C ARG A 83 -14.34 -28.49 6.12
N LEU A 84 -14.76 -27.28 6.51
CA LEU A 84 -16.16 -26.94 6.65
C LEU A 84 -16.90 -26.99 5.30
N ARG A 85 -16.28 -26.50 4.23
CA ARG A 85 -16.84 -26.56 2.86
C ARG A 85 -16.91 -27.99 2.33
N ASP A 86 -15.93 -28.82 2.62
CA ASP A 86 -15.92 -30.24 2.25
C ASP A 86 -17.06 -30.98 2.95
N LEU A 87 -17.28 -30.74 4.24
CA LEU A 87 -18.41 -31.27 5.00
C LEU A 87 -19.77 -30.82 4.46
N LEU A 88 -19.85 -29.62 3.86
CA LEU A 88 -21.06 -29.08 3.25
C LEU A 88 -21.25 -29.52 1.78
N ASN A 89 -20.39 -30.39 1.25
CA ASN A 89 -20.35 -30.80 -0.17
C ASN A 89 -20.25 -29.62 -1.17
N SER A 90 -19.73 -28.48 -0.74
CA SER A 90 -19.54 -27.32 -1.59
C SER A 90 -18.19 -27.42 -2.30
N ARG A 91 -18.18 -27.96 -3.50
CA ARG A 91 -17.01 -28.05 -4.40
C ARG A 91 -16.71 -26.70 -5.05
N GLU A 92 -16.55 -25.64 -4.30
CA GLU A 92 -15.94 -24.42 -4.85
C GLU A 92 -14.41 -24.53 -4.73
N ARG A 93 -13.77 -24.84 -5.85
CA ARG A 93 -12.30 -24.81 -5.97
C ARG A 93 -11.83 -23.37 -5.80
N LEU A 94 -10.95 -23.15 -4.83
CA LEU A 94 -10.31 -21.86 -4.55
C LEU A 94 -9.00 -21.65 -5.35
N ASP A 95 -8.81 -22.38 -6.44
CA ASP A 95 -7.65 -22.18 -7.34
C ASP A 95 -7.96 -21.04 -8.33
N GLU A 96 -7.91 -19.81 -7.83
CA GLU A 96 -7.95 -18.62 -8.68
C GLU A 96 -6.58 -18.44 -9.34
N LYS A 97 -6.53 -18.56 -10.66
CA LYS A 97 -5.33 -18.23 -11.41
C LYS A 97 -5.21 -16.73 -11.52
N VAL A 98 -4.10 -16.20 -11.00
CA VAL A 98 -3.83 -14.77 -10.97
C VAL A 98 -2.71 -14.42 -11.95
N THR A 99 -2.96 -13.47 -12.83
CA THR A 99 -1.95 -12.93 -13.75
C THR A 99 -1.63 -11.49 -13.38
N VAL A 100 -0.34 -11.17 -13.25
CA VAL A 100 0.11 -9.80 -12.98
C VAL A 100 0.17 -9.00 -14.27
N SER A 101 -0.34 -7.79 -14.26
CA SER A 101 -0.32 -6.85 -15.39
C SER A 101 0.15 -5.46 -14.95
N GLU A 102 0.64 -4.66 -15.86
CA GLU A 102 1.08 -3.29 -15.61
C GLU A 102 0.16 -2.29 -16.32
N LEU A 103 -0.18 -1.21 -15.65
CA LEU A 103 -0.90 -0.08 -16.22
C LEU A 103 0.04 0.70 -17.14
N ILE A 104 -0.32 0.81 -18.42
CA ILE A 104 0.49 1.48 -19.46
C ILE A 104 -0.15 2.78 -19.97
N GLY A 105 -1.42 3.02 -19.68
CA GLY A 105 -2.10 4.23 -20.11
C GLY A 105 -3.39 4.49 -19.36
N VAL A 106 -3.81 5.75 -19.38
CA VAL A 106 -5.08 6.21 -18.81
C VAL A 106 -5.85 6.88 -19.94
N ASN A 107 -7.16 6.61 -20.04
CA ASN A 107 -8.01 7.32 -20.98
C ASN A 107 -8.09 8.81 -20.59
N THR A 108 -7.96 9.69 -21.56
CA THR A 108 -8.02 11.14 -21.35
C THR A 108 -9.45 11.69 -21.38
N ASP A 109 -10.45 10.85 -21.70
CA ASP A 109 -11.85 11.24 -21.66
C ASP A 109 -12.29 11.49 -20.22
N PRO A 110 -12.71 12.74 -19.87
CA PRO A 110 -13.12 13.08 -18.52
C PRO A 110 -14.42 12.37 -18.06
N PHE A 111 -15.20 11.86 -18.99
CA PHE A 111 -16.47 11.16 -18.72
C PHE A 111 -16.31 9.64 -18.60
N SER A 112 -15.16 9.10 -18.97
CA SER A 112 -14.91 7.67 -18.96
C SER A 112 -13.68 7.31 -18.14
N HIS A 113 -13.88 6.62 -17.04
CA HIS A 113 -12.80 6.16 -16.18
C HIS A 113 -12.26 4.83 -16.65
N GLN A 114 -11.40 4.87 -17.67
CA GLN A 114 -10.78 3.69 -18.26
C GLN A 114 -9.27 3.76 -18.19
N VAL A 115 -8.64 2.59 -18.01
CA VAL A 115 -7.18 2.45 -18.04
C VAL A 115 -6.80 1.36 -19.05
N ILE A 116 -5.56 1.43 -19.54
CA ILE A 116 -5.00 0.45 -20.50
C ILE A 116 -3.90 -0.32 -19.76
N ILE A 117 -3.94 -1.64 -19.91
CA ILE A 117 -2.98 -2.56 -19.31
C ILE A 117 -2.21 -3.31 -20.39
N ASN A 118 -0.98 -3.75 -20.08
CA ASN A 118 -0.07 -4.46 -20.97
C ASN A 118 -0.38 -5.96 -21.09
N ASN A 119 -1.63 -6.36 -20.95
CA ASN A 119 -2.07 -7.75 -21.05
C ASN A 119 -3.26 -7.83 -22.03
N GLY A 120 -3.08 -8.57 -23.13
CA GLY A 120 -4.10 -8.77 -24.15
C GLY A 120 -4.56 -10.22 -24.27
N PHE A 121 -5.39 -10.52 -25.30
CA PHE A 121 -5.93 -11.87 -25.48
C PHE A 121 -4.82 -12.92 -25.73
N ASN A 122 -3.67 -12.56 -26.31
CA ASN A 122 -2.52 -13.47 -26.48
C ASN A 122 -1.93 -13.94 -25.13
N MET A 123 -2.15 -13.22 -24.06
CA MET A 123 -1.69 -13.52 -22.70
C MET A 123 -2.82 -14.04 -21.81
N GLY A 124 -3.99 -14.36 -22.40
CA GLY A 124 -5.14 -14.92 -21.70
C GLY A 124 -6.13 -13.90 -21.14
N ALA A 125 -5.94 -12.59 -21.40
CA ALA A 125 -6.92 -11.59 -20.98
C ALA A 125 -8.23 -11.72 -21.79
N PHE A 126 -9.35 -11.49 -21.13
CA PHE A 126 -10.68 -11.59 -21.76
C PHE A 126 -11.65 -10.52 -21.24
N VAL A 127 -12.64 -10.22 -22.07
CA VAL A 127 -13.72 -9.28 -21.70
C VAL A 127 -14.53 -9.85 -20.54
N GLY A 128 -14.78 -9.02 -19.56
CA GLY A 128 -15.47 -9.41 -18.33
C GLY A 128 -14.53 -9.87 -17.21
N GLN A 129 -13.23 -9.97 -17.43
CA GLN A 129 -12.26 -10.37 -16.42
C GLN A 129 -12.12 -9.29 -15.34
N PRO A 130 -12.21 -9.66 -14.04
CA PRO A 130 -12.00 -8.72 -12.95
C PRO A 130 -10.52 -8.32 -12.82
N VAL A 131 -10.32 -7.05 -12.51
CA VAL A 131 -9.01 -6.44 -12.29
C VAL A 131 -8.95 -5.85 -10.89
N LEU A 132 -7.92 -6.23 -10.15
CA LEU A 132 -7.70 -5.79 -8.77
C LEU A 132 -6.35 -5.06 -8.64
N ASP A 133 -6.22 -4.32 -7.58
CA ASP A 133 -4.92 -3.88 -7.08
C ASP A 133 -4.59 -4.58 -5.74
N ALA A 134 -3.52 -4.14 -5.07
CA ALA A 134 -3.10 -4.71 -3.78
C ALA A 134 -4.14 -4.50 -2.65
N THR A 135 -5.10 -3.60 -2.83
CA THR A 135 -6.03 -3.15 -1.78
C THR A 135 -7.50 -3.49 -2.06
N GLY A 136 -7.85 -3.83 -3.31
CA GLY A 136 -9.22 -4.19 -3.65
C GLY A 136 -9.53 -4.22 -5.15
N VAL A 137 -10.83 -4.30 -5.46
CA VAL A 137 -11.32 -4.34 -6.83
C VAL A 137 -11.13 -2.98 -7.49
N MET A 138 -10.47 -2.97 -8.66
CA MET A 138 -10.22 -1.77 -9.45
C MET A 138 -11.21 -1.60 -10.59
N GLY A 139 -11.63 -2.68 -11.24
CA GLY A 139 -12.52 -2.64 -12.38
C GLY A 139 -12.67 -3.97 -13.09
N GLN A 140 -13.07 -3.87 -14.36
CA GLN A 140 -13.32 -5.03 -15.23
C GLN A 140 -12.82 -4.74 -16.65
N ILE A 141 -12.27 -5.75 -17.33
CA ILE A 141 -11.89 -5.62 -18.74
C ILE A 141 -13.14 -5.48 -19.61
N VAL A 142 -13.21 -4.41 -20.39
CA VAL A 142 -14.32 -4.14 -21.33
C VAL A 142 -13.94 -4.40 -22.78
N SER A 143 -12.64 -4.34 -23.12
CA SER A 143 -12.16 -4.71 -24.45
C SER A 143 -10.72 -5.21 -24.39
N THR A 144 -10.39 -6.14 -25.30
CA THR A 144 -9.04 -6.71 -25.41
C THR A 144 -8.53 -6.58 -26.86
N SER A 145 -7.24 -6.32 -26.98
CA SER A 145 -6.46 -6.39 -28.23
C SER A 145 -5.40 -7.49 -28.08
N ALA A 146 -4.56 -7.69 -29.10
CA ALA A 146 -3.54 -8.75 -29.07
C ALA A 146 -2.61 -8.66 -27.83
N PHE A 147 -2.17 -7.46 -27.48
CA PHE A 147 -1.17 -7.23 -26.41
C PHE A 147 -1.66 -6.33 -25.29
N THR A 148 -2.81 -5.70 -25.42
CA THR A 148 -3.33 -4.74 -24.45
C THR A 148 -4.80 -4.96 -24.20
N SER A 149 -5.28 -4.56 -23.00
CA SER A 149 -6.69 -4.56 -22.66
C SER A 149 -7.11 -3.23 -22.05
N ARG A 150 -8.38 -2.90 -22.22
CA ARG A 150 -9.00 -1.72 -21.63
C ARG A 150 -9.84 -2.13 -20.43
N VAL A 151 -9.60 -1.51 -19.31
CA VAL A 151 -10.27 -1.76 -18.03
C VAL A 151 -11.17 -0.59 -17.71
N LEU A 152 -12.45 -0.86 -17.45
CA LEU A 152 -13.42 0.11 -16.92
C LEU A 152 -13.31 0.08 -15.40
N LEU A 153 -13.04 1.24 -14.79
CA LEU A 153 -12.89 1.36 -13.35
C LEU A 153 -14.24 1.31 -12.65
N ILE A 154 -14.26 0.83 -11.39
CA ILE A 154 -15.49 0.74 -10.59
C ILE A 154 -16.18 2.09 -10.35
N THR A 155 -15.47 3.21 -10.51
CA THR A 155 -15.96 4.58 -10.34
C THR A 155 -16.55 5.17 -11.63
N ASP A 156 -16.47 4.49 -12.74
CA ASP A 156 -17.11 4.90 -13.98
C ASP A 156 -18.63 4.84 -13.84
N ALA A 157 -19.36 5.78 -14.44
CA ALA A 157 -20.82 5.87 -14.35
C ALA A 157 -21.54 4.65 -14.98
N ASP A 158 -20.87 3.99 -15.94
CA ASP A 158 -21.39 2.80 -16.63
C ASP A 158 -21.00 1.50 -15.92
N HIS A 159 -20.32 1.58 -14.76
CA HIS A 159 -19.90 0.40 -14.01
C HIS A 159 -20.81 0.13 -12.82
N ALA A 160 -21.20 -1.13 -12.70
CA ALA A 160 -21.97 -1.65 -11.55
C ALA A 160 -21.31 -2.94 -11.03
N ILE A 161 -21.15 -3.04 -9.73
CA ILE A 161 -20.62 -4.22 -9.06
C ILE A 161 -21.53 -4.69 -7.92
N PRO A 162 -21.96 -5.96 -7.94
CA PRO A 162 -22.68 -6.55 -6.83
C PRO A 162 -21.79 -6.70 -5.60
N VAL A 163 -22.21 -6.12 -4.48
CA VAL A 163 -21.45 -6.10 -3.23
C VAL A 163 -22.27 -6.71 -2.10
N GLU A 164 -21.58 -7.11 -1.03
CA GLU A 164 -22.20 -7.43 0.25
C GLU A 164 -21.44 -6.72 1.38
N VAL A 165 -22.17 -6.32 2.42
CA VAL A 165 -21.56 -5.78 3.64
C VAL A 165 -20.87 -6.92 4.38
N ASN A 166 -19.58 -6.78 4.63
CA ASN A 166 -18.77 -7.86 5.24
C ASN A 166 -19.24 -8.20 6.67
N ARG A 167 -19.85 -7.28 7.40
CA ARG A 167 -20.31 -7.44 8.78
C ARG A 167 -21.52 -8.37 8.90
N ASN A 168 -22.54 -8.20 8.05
CA ASN A 168 -23.84 -8.86 8.17
C ASN A 168 -24.31 -9.57 6.87
N GLY A 169 -23.54 -9.49 5.76
CA GLY A 169 -23.89 -10.11 4.50
C GLY A 169 -25.03 -9.41 3.73
N LEU A 170 -25.41 -8.19 4.12
CA LEU A 170 -26.43 -7.40 3.41
C LEU A 170 -25.95 -7.13 1.98
N ARG A 171 -26.76 -7.47 0.98
CA ARG A 171 -26.42 -7.36 -0.44
C ARG A 171 -26.98 -6.08 -1.05
N SER A 172 -26.18 -5.48 -1.93
CA SER A 172 -26.54 -4.32 -2.72
C SER A 172 -25.75 -4.30 -4.02
N VAL A 173 -25.98 -3.28 -4.86
CA VAL A 173 -25.17 -3.00 -6.04
C VAL A 173 -24.53 -1.63 -5.86
N ALA A 174 -23.19 -1.58 -6.02
CA ALA A 174 -22.46 -0.33 -6.01
C ALA A 174 -22.27 0.16 -7.44
N TYR A 175 -22.64 1.41 -7.69
CA TYR A 175 -22.52 2.11 -8.95
C TYR A 175 -21.43 3.18 -8.88
N GLY A 176 -20.68 3.34 -9.96
CA GLY A 176 -19.78 4.48 -10.11
C GLY A 176 -20.55 5.77 -10.32
N LEU A 177 -20.02 6.87 -9.76
CA LEU A 177 -20.63 8.19 -9.91
C LEU A 177 -19.95 9.06 -10.98
N GLY A 178 -19.02 8.51 -11.76
CA GLY A 178 -18.19 9.29 -12.67
C GLY A 178 -17.19 10.20 -11.92
N GLN A 179 -16.93 9.92 -10.66
CA GLN A 179 -15.95 10.58 -9.80
C GLN A 179 -15.03 9.53 -9.18
N TYR A 180 -13.72 9.69 -9.28
CA TYR A 180 -12.72 8.69 -8.83
C TYR A 180 -12.79 8.29 -7.35
N GLU A 181 -13.53 9.03 -6.55
CA GLU A 181 -13.49 8.88 -5.09
C GLU A 181 -14.75 8.26 -4.49
N TYR A 182 -15.82 8.11 -5.30
CA TYR A 182 -17.12 7.74 -4.75
C TYR A 182 -17.85 6.70 -5.58
N LEU A 183 -18.53 5.80 -4.84
CA LEU A 183 -19.53 4.87 -5.33
C LEU A 183 -20.83 5.14 -4.58
N GLU A 184 -21.95 4.88 -5.22
CA GLU A 184 -23.28 4.93 -4.61
C GLU A 184 -23.89 3.54 -4.58
N LEU A 185 -24.42 3.14 -3.41
CA LEU A 185 -25.20 1.91 -3.29
C LEU A 185 -26.66 2.24 -3.59
N GLN A 186 -27.26 1.45 -4.48
CA GLN A 186 -28.67 1.56 -4.83
C GLN A 186 -29.48 0.42 -4.22
N ASP A 187 -30.81 0.60 -4.19
CA ASP A 187 -31.80 -0.38 -3.76
C ASP A 187 -31.64 -0.84 -2.29
N LEU A 188 -31.09 0.02 -1.42
CA LEU A 188 -31.04 -0.23 0.00
C LEU A 188 -32.26 0.36 0.71
N SER A 189 -33.07 -0.49 1.36
CA SER A 189 -34.17 -0.04 2.20
C SER A 189 -33.66 0.94 3.26
N ASP A 190 -34.50 1.93 3.61
CA ASP A 190 -34.21 2.87 4.70
C ASP A 190 -34.00 2.17 6.06
N THR A 191 -34.52 0.95 6.22
CA THR A 191 -34.36 0.11 7.42
C THR A 191 -33.16 -0.84 7.33
N ALA A 192 -32.33 -0.75 6.28
CA ALA A 192 -31.19 -1.64 6.09
C ALA A 192 -30.11 -1.40 7.16
N ASP A 193 -29.59 -2.50 7.72
CA ASP A 193 -28.50 -2.45 8.70
C ASP A 193 -27.16 -2.20 7.99
N ILE A 194 -26.89 -0.92 7.73
CA ILE A 194 -25.61 -0.45 7.15
C ILE A 194 -25.13 0.79 7.91
N GLU A 195 -23.83 0.81 8.22
CA GLU A 195 -23.23 1.86 9.04
C GLU A 195 -22.01 2.48 8.34
N VAL A 196 -21.69 3.74 8.70
CA VAL A 196 -20.45 4.39 8.29
C VAL A 196 -19.27 3.60 8.85
N GLY A 197 -18.36 3.22 7.97
CA GLY A 197 -17.19 2.38 8.31
C GLY A 197 -17.31 0.93 7.86
N ASP A 198 -18.49 0.48 7.48
CA ASP A 198 -18.69 -0.87 6.93
C ASP A 198 -17.84 -1.09 5.68
N ILE A 199 -17.25 -2.27 5.59
CA ILE A 199 -16.47 -2.70 4.41
C ILE A 199 -17.42 -3.46 3.48
N LEU A 200 -17.44 -3.02 2.23
CA LEU A 200 -18.15 -3.68 1.13
C LEU A 200 -17.18 -4.62 0.42
N VAL A 201 -17.59 -5.86 0.26
CA VAL A 201 -16.84 -6.87 -0.49
C VAL A 201 -17.67 -7.34 -1.69
N SER A 202 -17.00 -7.87 -2.71
CA SER A 202 -17.69 -8.46 -3.86
C SER A 202 -18.55 -9.65 -3.41
N SER A 203 -19.82 -9.68 -3.81
CA SER A 203 -20.76 -10.72 -3.37
C SER A 203 -20.64 -12.04 -4.14
N GLY A 204 -19.93 -12.06 -5.28
CA GLY A 204 -19.87 -13.19 -6.19
C GLY A 204 -21.10 -13.35 -7.08
N LEU A 205 -22.13 -12.53 -6.92
CA LEU A 205 -23.32 -12.57 -7.75
C LEU A 205 -23.03 -12.16 -9.19
N GLY A 206 -23.70 -12.81 -10.15
CA GLY A 206 -23.44 -12.61 -11.57
C GLY A 206 -22.15 -13.23 -12.08
N LEU A 207 -21.34 -13.85 -11.17
CA LEU A 207 -20.15 -14.67 -11.49
C LEU A 207 -19.04 -13.93 -12.26
N ARG A 208 -19.12 -12.59 -12.28
CA ARG A 208 -18.10 -11.72 -12.91
C ARG A 208 -16.96 -11.42 -11.96
N PHE A 209 -17.27 -11.19 -10.68
CA PHE A 209 -16.30 -10.91 -9.64
C PHE A 209 -16.25 -12.07 -8.65
N PRO A 210 -15.06 -12.54 -8.26
CA PRO A 210 -14.96 -13.55 -7.21
C PRO A 210 -15.46 -12.97 -5.87
N LYS A 211 -16.00 -13.84 -5.02
CA LYS A 211 -16.58 -13.43 -3.74
C LYS A 211 -15.53 -13.04 -2.71
N GLY A 212 -15.80 -11.98 -1.93
CA GLY A 212 -15.03 -11.64 -0.72
C GLY A 212 -13.89 -10.65 -0.94
N TYR A 213 -13.70 -10.12 -2.15
CA TYR A 213 -12.68 -9.10 -2.40
C TYR A 213 -13.15 -7.71 -1.97
N PRO A 214 -12.32 -6.90 -1.26
CA PRO A 214 -12.66 -5.55 -0.88
C PRO A 214 -13.00 -4.67 -2.10
N VAL A 215 -14.12 -3.95 -2.03
CA VAL A 215 -14.56 -3.03 -3.09
C VAL A 215 -14.50 -1.59 -2.59
N ALA A 216 -15.17 -1.31 -1.46
CA ALA A 216 -15.27 0.04 -0.93
C ALA A 216 -15.50 0.04 0.58
N LYS A 217 -15.35 1.21 1.19
CA LYS A 217 -15.72 1.48 2.58
C LYS A 217 -16.84 2.51 2.61
N VAL A 218 -17.91 2.25 3.35
CA VAL A 218 -19.02 3.18 3.55
C VAL A 218 -18.52 4.41 4.30
N ILE A 219 -18.76 5.60 3.73
CA ILE A 219 -18.38 6.88 4.32
C ILE A 219 -19.56 7.74 4.71
N GLU A 220 -20.73 7.48 4.12
CA GLU A 220 -21.92 8.25 4.40
C GLU A 220 -23.17 7.41 4.21
N VAL A 221 -24.11 7.53 5.14
CA VAL A 221 -25.46 6.94 5.07
C VAL A 221 -26.44 8.08 5.32
N ARG A 222 -27.34 8.36 4.36
CA ARG A 222 -28.38 9.39 4.46
C ARG A 222 -29.74 8.76 4.38
N HIS A 223 -30.54 8.97 5.40
CA HIS A 223 -31.96 8.67 5.42
C HIS A 223 -32.73 9.92 4.98
N ILE A 224 -33.50 9.83 3.90
CA ILE A 224 -34.24 10.95 3.35
C ILE A 224 -35.73 10.76 3.74
N ALA A 225 -36.25 11.65 4.56
CA ALA A 225 -37.62 11.56 5.01
C ALA A 225 -38.60 11.50 3.82
N GLY A 226 -39.45 10.47 3.80
CA GLY A 226 -40.41 10.23 2.72
C GLY A 226 -39.89 9.44 1.52
N GLN A 227 -38.68 8.91 1.59
CA GLN A 227 -38.16 7.94 0.63
C GLN A 227 -38.01 6.56 1.29
N ASP A 228 -38.32 5.52 0.53
CA ASP A 228 -38.21 4.13 1.00
C ASP A 228 -36.74 3.58 0.96
N PHE A 229 -35.83 4.31 0.34
CA PHE A 229 -34.46 3.92 0.14
C PHE A 229 -33.49 4.91 0.76
N ALA A 230 -32.48 4.39 1.45
CA ALA A 230 -31.37 5.16 1.96
C ALA A 230 -30.34 5.44 0.84
N LYS A 231 -29.78 6.66 0.84
CA LYS A 231 -28.65 6.99 -0.02
C LYS A 231 -27.35 6.70 0.71
N VAL A 232 -26.57 5.76 0.19
CA VAL A 232 -25.31 5.32 0.80
C VAL A 232 -24.14 5.59 -0.15
N ILE A 233 -23.17 6.34 0.35
CA ILE A 233 -21.94 6.67 -0.39
C ILE A 233 -20.78 5.89 0.21
N ALA A 234 -19.97 5.29 -0.66
CA ALA A 234 -18.79 4.52 -0.28
C ALA A 234 -17.55 5.00 -1.04
N LYS A 235 -16.41 4.86 -0.42
CA LYS A 235 -15.10 5.19 -1.01
C LYS A 235 -14.40 3.91 -1.46
N PRO A 236 -13.93 3.79 -2.72
CA PRO A 236 -13.16 2.65 -3.20
C PRO A 236 -11.99 2.31 -2.29
N THR A 237 -11.74 1.02 -2.04
CA THR A 237 -10.54 0.55 -1.34
C THR A 237 -9.32 0.55 -2.25
N ALA A 238 -9.52 0.30 -3.54
CA ALA A 238 -8.48 0.31 -4.55
C ALA A 238 -7.89 1.72 -4.77
N GLN A 239 -6.58 1.79 -5.03
CA GLN A 239 -5.87 3.04 -5.28
C GLN A 239 -5.93 3.42 -6.77
N LEU A 240 -7.12 3.75 -7.27
CA LEU A 240 -7.41 3.95 -8.71
C LEU A 240 -6.47 4.92 -9.44
N LYS A 241 -5.89 5.91 -8.74
CA LYS A 241 -5.00 6.94 -9.30
C LYS A 241 -3.50 6.60 -9.18
N ARG A 242 -3.12 5.58 -8.40
CA ARG A 242 -1.71 5.34 -8.02
C ARG A 242 -1.22 3.93 -8.33
N SER A 243 -2.13 2.97 -8.48
CA SER A 243 -1.76 1.57 -8.71
C SER A 243 -1.13 1.41 -10.09
N ARG A 244 0.09 0.89 -10.14
CA ARG A 244 0.84 0.60 -11.36
C ARG A 244 0.76 -0.88 -11.72
N HIS A 245 0.77 -1.76 -10.73
CA HIS A 245 0.67 -3.20 -10.91
C HIS A 245 -0.72 -3.68 -10.54
N LEU A 246 -1.31 -4.47 -11.40
CA LEU A 246 -2.67 -4.95 -11.31
C LEU A 246 -2.69 -6.48 -11.37
N LEU A 247 -3.72 -7.06 -10.80
CA LEU A 247 -3.95 -8.49 -10.75
C LEU A 247 -5.20 -8.82 -11.56
N LEU A 248 -5.07 -9.67 -12.56
CA LEU A 248 -6.17 -10.22 -13.32
C LEU A 248 -6.52 -11.58 -12.74
N ILE A 249 -7.77 -11.75 -12.32
CA ILE A 249 -8.24 -13.00 -11.73
C ILE A 249 -9.07 -13.78 -12.76
N GLU A 250 -8.77 -15.07 -12.91
CA GLU A 250 -9.63 -16.00 -13.65
C GLU A 250 -10.70 -16.55 -12.70
N THR A 251 -11.97 -16.30 -13.00
CA THR A 251 -13.09 -16.85 -12.24
C THR A 251 -13.25 -18.34 -12.58
N PRO A 252 -13.44 -19.22 -11.57
CA PRO A 252 -13.45 -20.70 -11.75
C PRO A 252 -14.39 -21.24 -12.83
N GLN A 253 -15.47 -20.52 -13.15
CA GLN A 253 -16.44 -20.97 -14.13
C GLN A 253 -15.95 -20.94 -15.58
N ARG A 254 -14.99 -20.08 -15.92
CA ARG A 254 -14.42 -20.09 -17.26
C ARG A 254 -13.43 -21.24 -17.46
N GLN A 255 -12.75 -21.67 -16.40
CA GLN A 255 -11.91 -22.86 -16.47
C GLN A 255 -12.73 -24.09 -16.86
N SER A 256 -13.95 -24.23 -16.36
CA SER A 256 -14.84 -25.34 -16.70
C SER A 256 -15.45 -25.26 -18.09
N SER A 257 -15.58 -24.08 -18.70
CA SER A 257 -16.07 -23.91 -20.09
C SER A 257 -14.97 -24.12 -21.12
N VAL A 258 -13.75 -23.68 -20.85
CA VAL A 258 -12.57 -23.91 -21.71
C VAL A 258 -12.14 -25.39 -21.69
N GLU A 259 -12.24 -26.06 -20.56
CA GLU A 259 -11.97 -27.50 -20.42
C GLU A 259 -12.99 -28.38 -21.18
N LYS A 260 -14.25 -27.90 -21.29
CA LYS A 260 -15.31 -28.57 -22.09
C LYS A 260 -15.20 -28.33 -23.58
N GLU A 261 -14.54 -27.27 -24.03
CA GLU A 261 -14.36 -26.96 -25.45
C GLU A 261 -13.11 -27.62 -26.04
N ASN A 262 -12.19 -28.13 -25.19
CA ASN A 262 -10.97 -28.84 -25.56
C ASN A 262 -11.11 -30.40 -25.47
N HIS A 263 -12.30 -30.91 -25.19
CA HIS A 263 -12.67 -32.35 -25.23
C HIS A 263 -13.80 -32.59 -26.18
#